data_e3ca1cf90a62137df49928885bb08cc8
#
_entry.id   e3ca1cf90a62137df49928885bb08cc8
#
_cell.length_a   1.000
_cell.length_b   1.000
_cell.length_c   1.000
_cell.angle_alpha   90.00
_cell.angle_beta   90.00
_cell.angle_gamma   90.00
#
_symmetry.space_group_name_H-M   'P 1'
#
loop_
_entity.id
_entity.type
_entity.pdbx_description
1 polymer ?
#
loop_
_entity_poly.entity_id
_entity_poly.type
_entity_poly.pdbx_seq_one_letter_code
_entity_poly.pdbx_strand_id
1 'polypeptide(L)'
;MGNLMTTKEAAEYLKLNYMTVYKLAQRGRIPASKIGGNWRFRKDLLDDWLAKQAKVIEGNVLVVDDDPGILEMLSEVVSRKGFKVVTVASGEQALEQLGKQHFDLIFLDLVLPGMSGAEALQAIKEKDKKAVVVIVTGYGDDPIAMDAMSLGPLFLIRKPFRVSDIVEVLNAVVRVR
;
A
#
# COMPACT_ATOMS: atom_id res chain seq x y z
N MET A 1 -33.72 -12.70 -10.43
CA MET A 1 -33.08 -12.47 -11.74
C MET A 1 -32.31 -11.16 -11.67
N GLY A 2 -30.99 -11.19 -11.76
CA GLY A 2 -30.19 -9.99 -11.66
C GLY A 2 -30.45 -9.05 -12.84
N ASN A 3 -30.68 -7.76 -12.53
CA ASN A 3 -30.91 -6.73 -13.53
C ASN A 3 -29.68 -6.62 -14.45
N LEU A 4 -29.88 -6.80 -15.77
CA LEU A 4 -28.84 -6.63 -16.77
C LEU A 4 -28.63 -5.14 -17.02
N MET A 5 -27.41 -4.67 -16.81
CA MET A 5 -27.01 -3.29 -17.06
C MET A 5 -26.63 -3.08 -18.54
N THR A 6 -26.95 -1.93 -19.07
CA THR A 6 -26.44 -1.40 -20.34
C THR A 6 -24.97 -0.96 -20.19
N THR A 7 -24.30 -0.65 -21.28
CA THR A 7 -22.91 -0.10 -21.24
C THR A 7 -22.84 1.21 -20.48
N LYS A 8 -23.90 2.05 -20.55
CA LYS A 8 -23.97 3.33 -19.84
C LYS A 8 -24.08 3.12 -18.34
N GLU A 9 -25.01 2.25 -17.90
CA GLU A 9 -25.18 1.91 -16.49
C GLU A 9 -23.95 1.23 -15.89
N ALA A 10 -23.29 0.34 -16.65
CA ALA A 10 -22.04 -0.28 -16.23
C ALA A 10 -20.90 0.77 -16.11
N ALA A 11 -20.84 1.77 -16.99
CA ALA A 11 -19.87 2.85 -16.93
C ALA A 11 -20.09 3.74 -15.70
N GLU A 12 -21.35 4.09 -15.39
CA GLU A 12 -21.73 4.83 -14.19
C GLU A 12 -21.41 4.02 -12.92
N TYR A 13 -21.73 2.73 -12.91
CA TYR A 13 -21.44 1.83 -11.80
C TYR A 13 -19.95 1.71 -11.50
N LEU A 14 -19.14 1.54 -12.54
CA LEU A 14 -17.67 1.39 -12.44
C LEU A 14 -16.95 2.74 -12.29
N LYS A 15 -17.66 3.88 -12.39
CA LYS A 15 -17.09 5.23 -12.47
C LYS A 15 -16.04 5.37 -13.57
N LEU A 16 -16.29 4.72 -14.71
CA LEU A 16 -15.44 4.76 -15.90
C LEU A 16 -16.14 5.51 -17.04
N ASN A 17 -15.35 5.97 -18.02
CA ASN A 17 -15.93 6.52 -19.26
C ASN A 17 -16.62 5.41 -20.07
N TYR A 18 -17.75 5.72 -20.70
CA TYR A 18 -18.52 4.82 -21.59
C TYR A 18 -17.64 4.12 -22.61
N MET A 19 -16.78 4.87 -23.32
CA MET A 19 -15.89 4.31 -24.35
C MET A 19 -14.86 3.35 -23.77
N THR A 20 -14.44 3.53 -22.54
CA THR A 20 -13.54 2.62 -21.84
C THR A 20 -14.24 1.27 -21.59
N VAL A 21 -15.44 1.31 -21.05
CA VAL A 21 -16.23 0.08 -20.77
C VAL A 21 -16.57 -0.64 -22.08
N TYR A 22 -16.96 0.09 -23.12
CA TYR A 22 -17.23 -0.48 -24.45
C TYR A 22 -16.00 -1.20 -25.03
N LYS A 23 -14.80 -0.54 -24.99
CA LYS A 23 -13.54 -1.15 -25.47
C LYS A 23 -13.12 -2.36 -24.64
N LEU A 24 -13.33 -2.33 -23.33
CA LEU A 24 -13.05 -3.48 -22.45
C LEU A 24 -13.96 -4.67 -22.78
N ALA A 25 -15.26 -4.42 -23.00
CA ALA A 25 -16.21 -5.46 -23.41
C ALA A 25 -15.86 -6.03 -24.80
N GLN A 26 -15.53 -5.17 -25.76
CA GLN A 26 -15.14 -5.58 -27.10
C GLN A 26 -13.88 -6.47 -27.11
N ARG A 27 -12.96 -6.22 -26.19
CA ARG A 27 -11.71 -6.97 -26.04
C ARG A 27 -11.83 -8.19 -25.11
N GLY A 28 -13.02 -8.47 -24.58
CA GLY A 28 -13.24 -9.54 -23.59
C GLY A 28 -12.52 -9.33 -22.25
N ARG A 29 -12.17 -8.09 -21.93
CA ARG A 29 -11.44 -7.73 -20.69
C ARG A 29 -12.34 -7.41 -19.50
N ILE A 30 -13.65 -7.39 -19.72
CA ILE A 30 -14.68 -7.21 -18.69
C ILE A 30 -15.79 -8.22 -18.94
N PRO A 31 -16.40 -8.83 -17.92
CA PRO A 31 -17.47 -9.79 -18.11
C PRO A 31 -18.71 -9.10 -18.69
N ALA A 32 -19.00 -9.39 -19.94
CA ALA A 32 -20.11 -8.83 -20.68
C ALA A 32 -20.66 -9.87 -21.68
N SER A 33 -21.96 -9.79 -21.97
CA SER A 33 -22.62 -10.58 -23.00
C SER A 33 -23.17 -9.68 -24.09
N LYS A 34 -23.03 -10.07 -25.35
CA LYS A 34 -23.59 -9.32 -26.46
C LYS A 34 -24.97 -9.87 -26.80
N ILE A 35 -26.02 -9.10 -26.54
CA ILE A 35 -27.41 -9.48 -26.74
C ILE A 35 -28.06 -8.50 -27.70
N GLY A 36 -28.58 -8.98 -28.83
CA GLY A 36 -29.20 -8.12 -29.86
C GLY A 36 -28.26 -7.01 -30.38
N GLY A 37 -26.96 -7.31 -30.51
CA GLY A 37 -25.96 -6.33 -30.96
C GLY A 37 -25.42 -5.40 -29.87
N ASN A 38 -26.04 -5.37 -28.69
CA ASN A 38 -25.68 -4.49 -27.56
C ASN A 38 -25.02 -5.26 -26.43
N TRP A 39 -24.04 -4.63 -25.76
CA TRP A 39 -23.40 -5.18 -24.59
C TRP A 39 -24.34 -5.11 -23.38
N ARG A 40 -24.38 -6.19 -22.60
CA ARG A 40 -25.09 -6.31 -21.33
C ARG A 40 -24.15 -6.83 -20.26
N PHE A 41 -24.29 -6.31 -19.06
CA PHE A 41 -23.43 -6.59 -17.93
C PHE A 41 -24.27 -7.06 -16.75
N ARG A 42 -23.80 -8.06 -16.04
CA ARG A 42 -24.39 -8.49 -14.77
C ARG A 42 -23.60 -7.87 -13.62
N LYS A 43 -24.31 -7.29 -12.66
CA LYS A 43 -23.71 -6.60 -11.52
C LYS A 43 -22.81 -7.54 -10.71
N ASP A 44 -23.29 -8.73 -10.39
CA ASP A 44 -22.54 -9.74 -9.64
C ASP A 44 -21.23 -10.13 -10.35
N LEU A 45 -21.25 -10.31 -11.68
CA LEU A 45 -20.05 -10.61 -12.45
C LEU A 45 -19.08 -9.41 -12.51
N LEU A 46 -19.59 -8.18 -12.51
CA LEU A 46 -18.77 -6.98 -12.42
C LEU A 46 -18.12 -6.85 -11.03
N ASP A 47 -18.85 -7.17 -9.97
CA ASP A 47 -18.34 -7.18 -8.60
C ASP A 47 -17.22 -8.22 -8.44
N ASP A 48 -17.42 -9.44 -8.93
CA ASP A 48 -16.40 -10.49 -8.95
C ASP A 48 -15.18 -10.10 -9.80
N TRP A 49 -15.42 -9.45 -10.93
CA TRP A 49 -14.35 -8.96 -11.80
C TRP A 49 -13.56 -7.84 -11.12
N LEU A 50 -14.23 -6.87 -10.47
CA LEU A 50 -13.57 -5.83 -9.67
C LEU A 50 -12.74 -6.43 -8.54
N ALA A 51 -13.29 -7.42 -7.82
CA ALA A 51 -12.57 -8.13 -6.77
C ALA A 51 -11.30 -8.82 -7.30
N LYS A 52 -11.36 -9.40 -8.52
CA LYS A 52 -10.20 -10.01 -9.19
C LYS A 52 -9.24 -8.98 -9.80
N GLN A 53 -9.73 -7.79 -10.18
CA GLN A 53 -8.90 -6.67 -10.65
C GLN A 53 -8.28 -5.89 -9.49
N ALA A 54 -8.92 -5.91 -8.32
CA ALA A 54 -8.22 -5.54 -7.10
C ALA A 54 -7.05 -6.52 -7.00
N LYS A 55 -5.86 -6.10 -7.48
CA LYS A 55 -4.63 -6.80 -7.16
C LYS A 55 -4.68 -6.99 -5.65
N VAL A 56 -4.82 -8.23 -5.20
CA VAL A 56 -4.42 -8.55 -3.84
C VAL A 56 -2.97 -8.12 -3.81
N ILE A 57 -2.71 -7.01 -3.17
CA ILE A 57 -1.36 -6.52 -2.98
C ILE A 57 -0.80 -7.46 -1.93
N GLU A 58 -0.38 -8.65 -2.37
CA GLU A 58 0.33 -9.58 -1.51
C GLU A 58 1.70 -8.96 -1.27
N GLY A 59 1.84 -8.31 -0.15
CA GLY A 59 3.09 -7.76 0.29
C GLY A 59 3.15 -7.75 1.82
N ASN A 60 4.35 -7.92 2.35
CA ASN A 60 4.61 -7.82 3.78
C ASN A 60 5.09 -6.41 4.10
N VAL A 61 4.47 -5.78 5.08
CA VAL A 61 4.86 -4.47 5.58
C VAL A 61 5.30 -4.60 7.03
N LEU A 62 6.44 -4.04 7.34
CA LEU A 62 6.93 -3.89 8.72
C LEU A 62 6.64 -2.47 9.19
N VAL A 63 6.10 -2.33 10.38
CA VAL A 63 5.89 -1.03 11.05
C VAL A 63 6.69 -1.03 12.34
N VAL A 64 7.58 -0.04 12.48
CA VAL A 64 8.50 0.09 13.61
C VAL A 64 8.27 1.44 14.27
N ASP A 65 7.67 1.45 15.45
CA ASP A 65 7.34 2.65 16.21
C ASP A 65 7.12 2.23 17.68
N ASP A 66 7.56 2.99 18.65
CA ASP A 66 7.36 2.68 20.07
C ASP A 66 6.00 3.13 20.60
N ASP A 67 5.26 3.95 19.84
CA ASP A 67 3.90 4.36 20.18
C ASP A 67 2.88 3.29 19.72
N PRO A 68 2.18 2.62 20.66
CA PRO A 68 1.20 1.60 20.31
C PRO A 68 0.02 2.14 19.50
N GLY A 69 -0.34 3.43 19.66
CA GLY A 69 -1.41 4.06 18.88
C GLY A 69 -1.02 4.25 17.42
N ILE A 70 0.25 4.57 17.15
CA ILE A 70 0.79 4.63 15.78
C ILE A 70 0.85 3.24 15.15
N LEU A 71 1.31 2.24 15.91
CA LEU A 71 1.35 0.84 15.43
C LEU A 71 -0.04 0.34 15.05
N GLU A 72 -1.05 0.56 15.90
CA GLU A 72 -2.43 0.15 15.64
C GLU A 72 -3.00 0.84 14.40
N MET A 73 -2.87 2.18 14.33
CA MET A 73 -3.39 2.97 13.24
C MET A 73 -2.74 2.60 11.90
N LEU A 74 -1.41 2.49 11.84
CA LEU A 74 -0.69 2.09 10.61
C LEU A 74 -1.05 0.66 10.22
N SER A 75 -1.13 -0.27 11.18
CA SER A 75 -1.54 -1.65 10.93
C SER A 75 -2.93 -1.73 10.31
N GLU A 76 -3.89 -0.96 10.82
CA GLU A 76 -5.25 -0.93 10.28
C GLU A 76 -5.29 -0.36 8.85
N VAL A 77 -4.63 0.78 8.62
CA VAL A 77 -4.60 1.42 7.29
C VAL A 77 -3.94 0.53 6.24
N VAL A 78 -2.81 -0.08 6.60
CA VAL A 78 -2.02 -0.93 5.70
C VAL A 78 -2.76 -2.24 5.40
N SER A 79 -3.35 -2.88 6.42
CA SER A 79 -4.15 -4.11 6.27
C SER A 79 -5.38 -3.90 5.40
N ARG A 80 -6.07 -2.76 5.53
CA ARG A 80 -7.21 -2.38 4.68
C ARG A 80 -6.84 -2.27 3.19
N LYS A 81 -5.55 -2.06 2.89
CA LYS A 81 -5.01 -2.06 1.52
C LYS A 81 -4.60 -3.44 1.03
N GLY A 82 -4.76 -4.49 1.84
CA GLY A 82 -4.49 -5.87 1.46
C GLY A 82 -3.07 -6.37 1.78
N PHE A 83 -2.24 -5.56 2.46
CA PHE A 83 -0.92 -5.99 2.91
C PHE A 83 -0.99 -6.82 4.20
N LYS A 84 -0.06 -7.76 4.35
CA LYS A 84 0.22 -8.39 5.63
C LYS A 84 1.12 -7.46 6.44
N VAL A 85 0.77 -7.22 7.70
CA VAL A 85 1.47 -6.27 8.56
C VAL A 85 2.10 -6.99 9.74
N VAL A 86 3.34 -6.64 10.01
CA VAL A 86 4.03 -6.97 11.26
C VAL A 86 4.37 -5.65 11.95
N THR A 87 4.08 -5.55 13.23
CA THR A 87 4.37 -4.38 14.04
C THR A 87 5.40 -4.72 15.10
N VAL A 88 6.35 -3.84 15.34
CA VAL A 88 7.39 -3.99 16.37
C VAL A 88 7.68 -2.63 17.02
N ALA A 89 8.14 -2.65 18.27
CA ALA A 89 8.33 -1.45 19.08
C ALA A 89 9.79 -0.99 19.20
N SER A 90 10.74 -1.66 18.54
CA SER A 90 12.16 -1.28 18.57
C SER A 90 12.92 -1.65 17.32
N GLY A 91 14.09 -1.03 17.12
CA GLY A 91 14.99 -1.32 16.02
C GLY A 91 15.52 -2.76 16.04
N GLU A 92 15.83 -3.28 17.23
CA GLU A 92 16.32 -4.64 17.42
C GLU A 92 15.28 -5.67 16.98
N GLN A 93 14.01 -5.47 17.37
CA GLN A 93 12.90 -6.32 16.95
C GLN A 93 12.70 -6.25 15.42
N ALA A 94 12.88 -5.07 14.82
CA ALA A 94 12.80 -4.92 13.38
C ALA A 94 13.86 -5.76 12.66
N LEU A 95 15.12 -5.73 13.12
CA LEU A 95 16.21 -6.54 12.57
C LEU A 95 15.98 -8.05 12.76
N GLU A 96 15.37 -8.45 13.88
CA GLU A 96 14.97 -9.84 14.12
C GLU A 96 13.92 -10.29 13.11
N GLN A 97 12.88 -9.49 12.84
CA GLN A 97 11.84 -9.81 11.86
C GLN A 97 12.41 -9.88 10.43
N LEU A 98 13.31 -8.98 10.07
CA LEU A 98 14.03 -9.02 8.79
C LEU A 98 14.95 -10.26 8.63
N GLY A 99 15.31 -10.90 9.75
CA GLY A 99 15.98 -12.20 9.73
C GLY A 99 15.06 -13.38 9.41
N LYS A 100 13.75 -13.21 9.63
CA LYS A 100 12.75 -14.28 9.49
C LYS A 100 12.02 -14.26 8.16
N GLN A 101 11.80 -13.06 7.60
CA GLN A 101 11.04 -12.88 6.36
C GLN A 101 11.43 -11.60 5.62
N HIS A 102 11.09 -11.55 4.34
CA HIS A 102 11.23 -10.35 3.52
C HIS A 102 10.04 -9.41 3.73
N PHE A 103 10.33 -8.10 3.73
CA PHE A 103 9.33 -7.05 3.76
C PHE A 103 9.45 -6.18 2.50
N ASP A 104 8.32 -5.88 1.92
CA ASP A 104 8.19 -5.09 0.70
C ASP A 104 8.23 -3.58 0.98
N LEU A 105 7.87 -3.22 2.20
CA LEU A 105 7.88 -1.85 2.71
C LEU A 105 8.10 -1.87 4.22
N ILE A 106 8.88 -0.91 4.71
CA ILE A 106 9.15 -0.71 6.14
C ILE A 106 8.79 0.73 6.48
N PHE A 107 7.85 0.95 7.38
CA PHE A 107 7.66 2.22 8.07
C PHE A 107 8.53 2.22 9.32
N LEU A 108 9.35 3.25 9.48
CA LEU A 108 10.37 3.31 10.53
C LEU A 108 10.36 4.67 11.22
N ASP A 109 10.12 4.69 12.53
CA ASP A 109 10.39 5.87 13.34
C ASP A 109 11.90 6.01 13.57
N LEU A 110 12.37 7.25 13.61
CA LEU A 110 13.77 7.57 13.93
C LEU A 110 14.03 7.62 15.42
N VAL A 111 13.01 7.89 16.21
CA VAL A 111 13.11 7.99 17.68
C VAL A 111 12.55 6.73 18.29
N LEU A 112 13.42 5.80 18.59
CA LEU A 112 13.09 4.50 19.18
C LEU A 112 13.89 4.28 20.46
N PRO A 113 13.36 3.51 21.43
CA PRO A 113 14.14 3.10 22.60
C PRO A 113 15.23 2.11 22.19
N GLY A 114 16.41 2.21 22.80
CA GLY A 114 17.57 1.36 22.49
C GLY A 114 18.26 1.78 21.21
N MET A 115 18.17 0.97 20.17
CA MET A 115 18.71 1.28 18.86
C MET A 115 17.89 2.39 18.20
N SER A 116 18.53 3.49 17.83
CA SER A 116 17.87 4.57 17.09
C SER A 116 17.37 4.11 15.73
N GLY A 117 16.32 4.78 15.21
CA GLY A 117 15.81 4.47 13.88
C GLY A 117 16.86 4.71 12.77
N ALA A 118 17.79 5.65 12.96
CA ALA A 118 18.89 5.87 12.01
C ALA A 118 19.86 4.68 11.98
N GLU A 119 20.25 4.14 13.13
CA GLU A 119 21.06 2.91 13.22
C GLU A 119 20.31 1.71 12.64
N ALA A 120 19.00 1.60 12.93
CA ALA A 120 18.15 0.55 12.35
C ALA A 120 18.09 0.68 10.82
N LEU A 121 17.90 1.89 10.28
CA LEU A 121 17.90 2.14 8.84
C LEU A 121 19.21 1.74 8.18
N GLN A 122 20.34 2.11 8.80
CA GLN A 122 21.66 1.73 8.31
C GLN A 122 21.79 0.20 8.25
N ALA A 123 21.48 -0.49 9.34
CA ALA A 123 21.55 -1.96 9.40
C ALA A 123 20.59 -2.65 8.39
N ILE A 124 19.39 -2.09 8.18
CA ILE A 124 18.46 -2.56 7.15
C ILE A 124 19.10 -2.45 5.77
N LYS A 125 19.67 -1.29 5.43
CA LYS A 125 20.28 -1.01 4.13
C LYS A 125 21.56 -1.81 3.88
N GLU A 126 22.31 -2.11 4.92
CA GLU A 126 23.48 -3.00 4.83
C GLU A 126 23.05 -4.43 4.50
N LYS A 127 21.95 -4.90 5.09
CA LYS A 127 21.40 -6.23 4.88
C LYS A 127 20.66 -6.37 3.53
N ASP A 128 19.90 -5.34 3.15
CA ASP A 128 19.20 -5.26 1.87
C ASP A 128 19.22 -3.82 1.33
N LYS A 129 20.14 -3.55 0.40
CA LYS A 129 20.26 -2.23 -0.25
C LYS A 129 18.99 -1.80 -1.01
N LYS A 130 18.13 -2.77 -1.38
CA LYS A 130 16.88 -2.53 -2.10
C LYS A 130 15.68 -2.38 -1.17
N ALA A 131 15.85 -2.55 0.14
CA ALA A 131 14.76 -2.40 1.10
C ALA A 131 14.08 -1.03 0.92
N VAL A 132 12.77 -1.06 0.76
CA VAL A 132 11.95 0.15 0.63
C VAL A 132 11.59 0.61 2.05
N VAL A 133 12.19 1.71 2.48
CA VAL A 133 11.98 2.28 3.81
C VAL A 133 11.33 3.65 3.70
N VAL A 134 10.31 3.88 4.49
CA VAL A 134 9.63 5.17 4.70
C VAL A 134 9.86 5.58 6.14
N ILE A 135 10.46 6.73 6.33
CA ILE A 135 10.66 7.31 7.65
C ILE A 135 9.37 7.98 8.10
N VAL A 136 8.96 7.72 9.34
CA VAL A 136 7.81 8.36 9.99
C VAL A 136 8.29 8.94 11.30
N THR A 137 8.47 10.27 11.40
CA THR A 137 9.08 10.87 12.59
C THR A 137 8.49 12.22 12.95
N GLY A 138 8.50 12.55 14.24
CA GLY A 138 8.17 13.89 14.76
C GLY A 138 9.29 14.92 14.58
N TYR A 139 10.50 14.48 14.26
CA TYR A 139 11.72 15.29 14.25
C TYR A 139 12.25 15.49 12.82
N GLY A 140 11.37 15.86 11.87
CA GLY A 140 11.72 15.97 10.45
C GLY A 140 12.80 17.01 10.09
N ASP A 141 13.10 17.95 10.98
CA ASP A 141 14.14 19.00 10.80
C ASP A 141 15.37 18.75 11.68
N ASP A 142 15.45 17.62 12.37
CA ASP A 142 16.59 17.23 13.19
C ASP A 142 17.75 16.76 12.31
N PRO A 143 19.02 17.02 12.69
CA PRO A 143 20.19 16.41 12.04
C PRO A 143 20.08 14.90 11.84
N ILE A 144 19.48 14.17 12.78
CA ILE A 144 19.23 12.72 12.67
C ILE A 144 18.37 12.39 11.45
N ALA A 145 17.33 13.20 11.16
CA ALA A 145 16.50 12.99 9.97
C ALA A 145 17.27 13.28 8.67
N MET A 146 18.14 14.29 8.68
CA MET A 146 18.99 14.63 7.53
C MET A 146 20.01 13.53 7.25
N ASP A 147 20.65 12.99 8.28
CA ASP A 147 21.57 11.86 8.15
C ASP A 147 20.87 10.61 7.64
N ALA A 148 19.70 10.31 8.17
CA ALA A 148 18.86 9.20 7.71
C ALA A 148 18.44 9.36 6.23
N MET A 149 18.18 10.59 5.77
CA MET A 149 17.85 10.84 4.35
C MET A 149 19.02 10.54 3.41
N SER A 150 20.27 10.66 3.87
CA SER A 150 21.45 10.29 3.08
C SER A 150 21.55 8.80 2.79
N LEU A 151 20.92 7.95 3.61
CA LEU A 151 20.83 6.50 3.44
C LEU A 151 19.78 6.06 2.40
N GLY A 152 19.08 7.01 1.77
CA GLY A 152 18.16 6.79 0.67
C GLY A 152 16.85 6.07 1.07
N PRO A 153 16.11 6.54 2.11
CA PRO A 153 14.74 6.13 2.30
C PRO A 153 13.88 6.60 1.12
N LEU A 154 12.74 5.92 0.88
CA LEU A 154 11.86 6.27 -0.23
C LEU A 154 11.13 7.59 0.03
N PHE A 155 10.61 7.77 1.27
CA PHE A 155 9.88 8.96 1.70
C PHE A 155 10.16 9.27 3.16
N LEU A 156 9.89 10.52 3.54
CA LEU A 156 9.82 10.98 4.93
C LEU A 156 8.42 11.55 5.19
N ILE A 157 7.75 11.02 6.21
CA ILE A 157 6.44 11.46 6.70
C ILE A 157 6.64 12.08 8.08
N ARG A 158 6.16 13.31 8.26
CA ARG A 158 6.26 14.02 9.54
C ARG A 158 5.05 13.72 10.42
N LYS A 159 5.26 13.42 11.68
CA LYS A 159 4.21 13.36 12.71
C LYS A 159 3.84 14.81 13.16
N PRO A 160 2.56 15.17 13.31
CA PRO A 160 1.38 14.36 13.04
C PRO A 160 1.06 14.26 11.54
N PHE A 161 0.68 13.09 11.05
CA PHE A 161 0.36 12.82 9.66
C PHE A 161 -1.11 12.40 9.50
N ARG A 162 -1.59 12.43 8.28
CA ARG A 162 -2.94 12.00 7.92
C ARG A 162 -2.91 10.59 7.34
N VAL A 163 -4.04 9.89 7.45
CA VAL A 163 -4.21 8.57 6.79
C VAL A 163 -3.97 8.66 5.28
N SER A 164 -4.34 9.80 4.65
CA SER A 164 -4.07 10.06 3.23
C SER A 164 -2.59 9.95 2.86
N ASP A 165 -1.70 10.42 3.72
CA ASP A 165 -0.26 10.46 3.46
C ASP A 165 0.30 9.02 3.40
N ILE A 166 -0.16 8.16 4.29
CA ILE A 166 0.15 6.73 4.29
C ILE A 166 -0.39 6.05 3.04
N VAL A 167 -1.64 6.34 2.67
CA VAL A 167 -2.29 5.77 1.48
C VAL A 167 -1.55 6.17 0.20
N GLU A 168 -1.06 7.41 0.10
CA GLU A 168 -0.26 7.88 -1.04
C GLU A 168 1.05 7.09 -1.17
N VAL A 169 1.76 6.88 -0.07
CA VAL A 169 2.98 6.06 -0.05
C VAL A 169 2.69 4.63 -0.48
N LEU A 170 1.67 3.99 0.08
CA LEU A 170 1.29 2.63 -0.29
C LEU A 170 0.96 2.53 -1.79
N ASN A 171 0.24 3.50 -2.34
CA ASN A 171 -0.08 3.54 -3.76
C ASN A 171 1.17 3.76 -4.64
N ALA A 172 2.16 4.53 -4.16
CA ALA A 172 3.41 4.74 -4.88
C ALA A 172 4.24 3.44 -4.94
N VAL A 173 4.36 2.72 -3.83
CA VAL A 173 5.09 1.43 -3.76
C VAL A 173 4.47 0.39 -4.69
N VAL A 174 3.13 0.34 -4.78
CA VAL A 174 2.41 -0.59 -5.67
C VAL A 174 2.67 -0.30 -7.15
N ARG A 175 2.86 0.96 -7.54
CA ARG A 175 3.10 1.37 -8.93
C ARG A 175 4.52 1.06 -9.43
N VAL A 176 5.47 0.92 -8.52
CA VAL A 176 6.89 0.68 -8.85
C VAL A 176 7.20 -0.81 -9.06
N ARG A 177 6.25 -1.70 -8.72
CA ARG A 177 6.28 -3.15 -9.00
C ARG A 177 5.49 -3.47 -10.27
#